data_8ad81f79108fb300a1af9c0d0d1c9d69
#
_entry.id   8ad81f79108fb300a1af9c0d0d1c9d69
#
_cell.length_a   1.000
_cell.length_b   1.000
_cell.length_c   1.000
_cell.angle_alpha   90.00
_cell.angle_beta   90.00
_cell.angle_gamma   90.00
#
_symmetry.space_group_name_H-M   'P 1'
#
loop_
_entity.id
_entity.type
_entity.pdbx_description
1 polymer ?
#
loop_
_entity_poly.entity_id
_entity_poly.type
_entity_poly.pdbx_seq_one_letter_code
_entity_poly.pdbx_strand_id
1 'polypeptide(L)'
;MVKAIPVPRWRLAFQLINAFGLRPEELQHLQLRQGRLWCTYEKVASRGKTKPRPLRLLPCDSWAAAWDLVETFDPALLPPMRSGFGSDSFSRYLLRREHWQNLRRQYDAQGEKLVLYSCGHGYAHRAHVIGDLPPKVVAAAMGTMGHSVQTHLAAYSRWCGDDVVDDAFARAEKRLGQDLPAQNSAA
;
A
#
# COMPACT_ATOMS: atom_id res chain seq x y z
N MET A 1 11.48 3.69 10.05
CA MET A 1 12.11 2.87 8.99
C MET A 1 12.72 3.70 7.86
N VAL A 2 11.99 4.60 7.19
CA VAL A 2 12.52 5.38 6.04
C VAL A 2 13.84 6.08 6.34
N LYS A 3 13.91 6.80 7.48
CA LYS A 3 15.15 7.51 7.91
C LYS A 3 16.33 6.57 8.17
N ALA A 4 16.08 5.30 8.45
CA ALA A 4 17.11 4.29 8.72
C ALA A 4 17.67 3.63 7.44
N ILE A 5 17.19 4.00 6.26
CA ILE A 5 17.73 3.55 4.97
C ILE A 5 18.69 4.62 4.47
N PRO A 6 20.02 4.41 4.59
CA PRO A 6 21.00 5.45 4.28
C PRO A 6 21.14 5.73 2.79
N VAL A 7 20.99 4.72 1.94
CA VAL A 7 21.17 4.84 0.49
C VAL A 7 19.91 5.41 -0.15
N PRO A 8 19.98 6.60 -0.79
CA PRO A 8 18.79 7.30 -1.31
C PRO A 8 17.94 6.46 -2.27
N ARG A 9 18.56 5.70 -3.17
CA ARG A 9 17.87 4.85 -4.14
C ARG A 9 16.99 3.77 -3.47
N TRP A 10 17.51 3.10 -2.44
CA TRP A 10 16.76 2.11 -1.68
C TRP A 10 15.70 2.74 -0.78
N ARG A 11 15.97 3.96 -0.31
CA ARG A 11 15.00 4.75 0.45
C ARG A 11 13.81 5.12 -0.42
N LEU A 12 14.06 5.65 -1.62
CA LEU A 12 13.01 5.95 -2.60
C LEU A 12 12.18 4.70 -2.94
N ALA A 13 12.84 3.58 -3.23
CA ALA A 13 12.16 2.32 -3.51
C ALA A 13 11.26 1.88 -2.33
N PHE A 14 11.74 2.01 -1.09
CA PHE A 14 10.96 1.70 0.11
C PHE A 14 9.75 2.64 0.28
N GLN A 15 9.93 3.93 0.01
CA GLN A 15 8.86 4.93 0.04
C GLN A 15 7.77 4.60 -0.98
N LEU A 16 8.16 4.31 -2.23
CA LEU A 16 7.23 3.95 -3.31
C LEU A 16 6.42 2.69 -2.97
N ILE A 17 7.07 1.64 -2.47
CA ILE A 17 6.38 0.40 -2.07
C ILE A 17 5.32 0.69 -1.01
N ASN A 18 5.66 1.47 0.01
CA ASN A 18 4.74 1.75 1.10
C ASN A 18 3.62 2.71 0.70
N ALA A 19 3.94 3.76 -0.05
CA ALA A 19 2.98 4.80 -0.42
C ALA A 19 1.93 4.33 -1.44
N PHE A 20 2.30 3.39 -2.32
CA PHE A 20 1.45 2.90 -3.40
C PHE A 20 1.06 1.42 -3.30
N GLY A 21 1.48 0.71 -2.25
CA GLY A 21 1.18 -0.71 -2.07
C GLY A 21 1.81 -1.60 -3.15
N LEU A 22 2.99 -1.24 -3.64
CA LEU A 22 3.66 -1.95 -4.72
C LEU A 22 4.30 -3.25 -4.25
N ARG A 23 4.37 -4.21 -5.18
CA ARG A 23 5.31 -5.33 -5.06
C ARG A 23 6.71 -4.87 -5.47
N PRO A 24 7.77 -5.44 -4.91
CA PRO A 24 9.14 -5.03 -5.26
C PRO A 24 9.46 -5.14 -6.76
N GLU A 25 8.94 -6.14 -7.44
CA GLU A 25 9.09 -6.34 -8.89
C GLU A 25 8.46 -5.20 -9.70
N GLU A 26 7.39 -4.60 -9.18
CA GLU A 26 6.65 -3.54 -9.87
C GLU A 26 7.46 -2.24 -9.97
N LEU A 27 8.48 -2.05 -9.12
CA LEU A 27 9.35 -0.87 -9.15
C LEU A 27 10.04 -0.68 -10.51
N GLN A 28 10.42 -1.77 -11.18
CA GLN A 28 11.08 -1.73 -12.49
C GLN A 28 10.12 -1.41 -13.65
N HIS A 29 8.84 -1.35 -13.37
CA HIS A 29 7.77 -1.15 -14.35
C HIS A 29 6.98 0.13 -14.09
N LEU A 30 7.60 1.08 -13.39
CA LEU A 30 6.99 2.37 -13.11
C LEU A 30 7.23 3.35 -14.26
N GLN A 31 6.19 4.09 -14.61
CA GLN A 31 6.23 5.13 -15.63
C GLN A 31 5.43 6.35 -15.17
N LEU A 32 5.96 7.54 -15.41
CA LEU A 32 5.20 8.77 -15.25
C LEU A 32 4.41 9.04 -16.54
N ARG A 33 3.09 9.13 -16.44
CA ARG A 33 2.19 9.43 -17.56
C ARG A 33 1.19 10.50 -17.13
N GLN A 34 1.18 11.63 -17.81
CA GLN A 34 0.23 12.72 -17.56
C GLN A 34 0.16 13.13 -16.07
N GLY A 35 1.31 13.30 -15.43
CA GLY A 35 1.40 13.67 -14.01
C GLY A 35 0.99 12.57 -13.01
N ARG A 36 0.89 11.32 -13.44
CA ARG A 36 0.56 10.17 -12.57
C ARG A 36 1.57 9.05 -12.75
N LEU A 37 1.91 8.39 -11.66
CA LEU A 37 2.65 7.14 -11.72
C LEU A 37 1.74 5.99 -12.17
N TRP A 38 2.26 5.20 -13.09
CA TRP A 38 1.65 3.99 -13.62
C TRP A 38 2.55 2.80 -13.36
N CYS A 39 1.94 1.68 -13.04
CA CYS A 39 2.60 0.37 -13.04
C CYS A 39 2.20 -0.38 -14.31
N THR A 40 3.19 -0.71 -15.14
CA THR A 40 3.00 -1.47 -16.38
C THR A 40 3.31 -2.96 -16.22
N TYR A 41 3.59 -3.41 -15.00
CA TYR A 41 3.89 -4.81 -14.72
C TYR A 41 2.70 -5.72 -15.00
N GLU A 42 2.92 -6.71 -15.85
CA GLU A 42 1.94 -7.75 -16.16
C GLU A 42 2.33 -9.06 -15.48
N LYS A 43 1.66 -9.36 -14.38
CA LYS A 43 1.79 -10.67 -13.72
C LYS A 43 0.87 -11.67 -14.41
N VAL A 44 1.44 -12.76 -14.89
CA VAL A 44 0.67 -13.92 -15.38
C VAL A 44 0.18 -14.72 -14.17
N ALA A 45 -1.10 -14.94 -14.07
CA ALA A 45 -1.73 -15.79 -13.06
C ALA A 45 -2.65 -16.81 -13.76
N SER A 46 -3.07 -17.85 -13.06
CA SER A 46 -3.96 -18.89 -13.59
C SER A 46 -5.27 -18.37 -14.20
N ARG A 47 -5.70 -17.16 -13.82
CA ARG A 47 -6.93 -16.50 -14.30
C ARG A 47 -6.68 -15.32 -15.25
N GLY A 48 -5.50 -15.22 -15.85
CA GLY A 48 -5.14 -14.17 -16.79
C GLY A 48 -3.97 -13.30 -16.35
N LYS A 49 -3.75 -12.22 -17.11
CA LYS A 49 -2.69 -11.24 -16.80
C LYS A 49 -3.26 -10.02 -16.08
N THR A 50 -2.48 -9.48 -15.15
CA THR A 50 -2.77 -8.14 -14.62
C THR A 50 -2.59 -7.12 -15.73
N LYS A 51 -3.36 -6.03 -15.68
CA LYS A 51 -3.28 -4.94 -16.66
C LYS A 51 -2.45 -3.78 -16.11
N PRO A 52 -1.82 -2.97 -16.97
CA PRO A 52 -1.26 -1.69 -16.57
C PRO A 52 -2.31 -0.85 -15.81
N ARG A 53 -1.87 -0.19 -14.74
CA ARG A 53 -2.77 0.57 -13.87
C ARG A 53 -2.15 1.88 -13.39
N PRO A 54 -2.96 2.94 -13.20
CA PRO A 54 -2.52 4.11 -12.48
C PRO A 54 -2.37 3.78 -10.99
N LEU A 55 -1.31 4.27 -10.39
CA LEU A 55 -1.07 4.11 -8.97
C LEU A 55 -1.88 5.13 -8.16
N ARG A 56 -2.24 4.74 -6.95
CA ARG A 56 -3.01 5.57 -6.02
C ARG A 56 -2.20 5.75 -4.75
N LEU A 57 -1.81 6.99 -4.49
CA LEU A 57 -1.12 7.36 -3.26
C LEU A 57 -2.09 7.24 -2.07
N LEU A 58 -1.71 6.50 -1.05
CA LEU A 58 -2.32 6.56 0.26
C LEU A 58 -1.26 6.98 1.27
N PRO A 59 -1.28 8.24 1.68
CA PRO A 59 -0.35 8.76 2.66
C PRO A 59 -0.52 8.06 4.00
N CYS A 60 0.56 7.99 4.75
CA CYS A 60 0.57 7.56 6.12
C CYS A 60 1.00 8.75 6.95
N ASP A 61 0.09 9.29 7.74
CA ASP A 61 0.32 10.49 8.54
C ASP A 61 0.87 11.67 7.71
N SER A 62 1.86 12.39 8.24
CA SER A 62 2.49 13.55 7.60
C SER A 62 3.56 13.22 6.55
N TRP A 63 3.88 11.95 6.31
CA TRP A 63 5.06 11.65 5.50
C TRP A 63 4.88 11.77 3.99
N ALA A 64 3.65 11.69 3.48
CA ALA A 64 3.44 11.79 2.04
C ALA A 64 3.66 13.21 1.51
N ALA A 65 3.23 14.23 2.24
CA ALA A 65 3.42 15.64 1.84
C ALA A 65 4.89 16.06 1.77
N ALA A 66 5.79 15.31 2.43
CA ALA A 66 7.23 15.59 2.46
C ALA A 66 8.02 14.84 1.38
N TRP A 67 7.38 13.98 0.59
CA TRP A 67 8.12 13.07 -0.28
C TRP A 67 8.04 13.38 -1.77
N ASP A 68 7.08 14.15 -2.23
CA ASP A 68 6.88 14.52 -3.65
C ASP A 68 7.14 13.36 -4.64
N LEU A 69 6.63 12.18 -4.29
CA LEU A 69 7.00 10.92 -4.96
C LEU A 69 6.60 10.84 -6.42
N VAL A 70 5.65 11.66 -6.84
CA VAL A 70 5.18 11.70 -8.23
C VAL A 70 5.98 12.74 -9.00
N GLU A 71 6.12 13.93 -8.44
CA GLU A 71 6.75 15.09 -9.05
C GLU A 71 8.25 14.88 -9.24
N THR A 72 8.90 14.19 -8.29
CA THR A 72 10.34 13.94 -8.32
C THR A 72 10.71 12.55 -8.86
N PHE A 73 9.73 11.81 -9.37
CA PHE A 73 9.98 10.46 -9.85
C PHE A 73 10.86 10.43 -11.08
N ASP A 74 12.00 9.77 -10.95
CA ASP A 74 12.90 9.41 -12.04
C ASP A 74 13.27 7.92 -11.93
N PRO A 75 12.98 7.08 -12.94
CA PRO A 75 13.37 5.67 -12.94
C PRO A 75 14.88 5.45 -12.73
N ALA A 76 15.73 6.39 -13.17
CA ALA A 76 17.17 6.32 -12.98
C ALA A 76 17.60 6.42 -11.51
N LEU A 77 16.74 6.94 -10.65
CA LEU A 77 16.98 7.03 -9.21
C LEU A 77 16.59 5.75 -8.45
N LEU A 78 15.99 4.76 -9.11
CA LEU A 78 15.72 3.47 -8.50
C LEU A 78 17.00 2.64 -8.32
N PRO A 79 17.05 1.74 -7.32
CA PRO A 79 18.21 0.88 -7.15
C PRO A 79 18.32 -0.10 -8.32
N PRO A 80 19.55 -0.50 -8.69
CA PRO A 80 19.72 -1.55 -9.68
C PRO A 80 19.18 -2.87 -9.13
N MET A 81 18.21 -3.43 -9.82
CA MET A 81 17.59 -4.72 -9.50
C MET A 81 17.61 -5.60 -10.73
N ARG A 82 17.96 -6.87 -10.55
CA ARG A 82 17.86 -7.85 -11.63
C ARG A 82 16.38 -8.06 -11.98
N SER A 83 16.06 -8.10 -13.26
CA SER A 83 14.70 -8.37 -13.73
C SER A 83 14.15 -9.68 -13.16
N GLY A 84 12.94 -9.64 -12.61
CA GLY A 84 12.31 -10.77 -11.92
C GLY A 84 12.84 -11.07 -10.51
N PHE A 85 13.83 -10.34 -10.02
CA PHE A 85 14.45 -10.53 -8.71
C PHE A 85 14.37 -9.29 -7.80
N GLY A 86 13.41 -8.41 -8.05
CA GLY A 86 13.24 -7.19 -7.26
C GLY A 86 13.01 -7.47 -5.77
N SER A 87 12.17 -8.46 -5.47
CA SER A 87 11.89 -8.87 -4.08
C SER A 87 13.13 -9.38 -3.37
N ASP A 88 13.91 -10.24 -4.03
CA ASP A 88 15.12 -10.82 -3.47
C ASP A 88 16.20 -9.75 -3.24
N SER A 89 16.44 -8.90 -4.25
CA SER A 89 17.41 -7.80 -4.16
C SER A 89 17.07 -6.85 -3.02
N PHE A 90 15.82 -6.47 -2.88
CA PHE A 90 15.38 -5.56 -1.84
C PHE A 90 15.40 -6.21 -0.45
N SER A 91 14.94 -7.45 -0.34
CA SER A 91 14.99 -8.20 0.92
C SER A 91 16.42 -8.35 1.42
N ARG A 92 17.37 -8.72 0.56
CA ARG A 92 18.80 -8.81 0.91
C ARG A 92 19.36 -7.46 1.36
N TYR A 93 18.96 -6.37 0.72
CA TYR A 93 19.38 -5.04 1.15
C TYR A 93 18.87 -4.73 2.57
N LEU A 94 17.59 -4.94 2.84
CA LEU A 94 16.98 -4.66 4.15
C LEU A 94 17.55 -5.58 5.25
N LEU A 95 17.78 -6.85 4.95
CA LEU A 95 18.32 -7.81 5.91
C LEU A 95 19.73 -7.42 6.42
N ARG A 96 20.46 -6.57 5.72
CA ARG A 96 21.74 -6.00 6.15
C ARG A 96 21.58 -4.73 7.00
N ARG A 97 20.34 -4.30 7.30
CA ARG A 97 20.05 -3.09 8.07
C ARG A 97 19.65 -3.45 9.48
N GLU A 98 20.42 -3.01 10.45
CA GLU A 98 20.19 -3.30 11.87
C GLU A 98 18.76 -2.91 12.31
N HIS A 99 18.31 -1.72 11.91
CA HIS A 99 16.95 -1.26 12.24
C HIS A 99 15.86 -2.20 11.70
N TRP A 100 16.02 -2.75 10.48
CA TRP A 100 15.11 -3.75 9.93
C TRP A 100 15.13 -5.05 10.70
N GLN A 101 16.32 -5.50 11.09
CA GLN A 101 16.49 -6.72 11.90
C GLN A 101 15.84 -6.55 13.29
N ASN A 102 16.01 -5.36 13.91
CA ASN A 102 15.39 -5.04 15.19
C ASN A 102 13.86 -5.08 15.09
N LEU A 103 13.29 -4.43 14.07
CA LEU A 103 11.85 -4.49 13.81
C LEU A 103 11.38 -5.94 13.63
N ARG A 104 12.08 -6.74 12.83
CA ARG A 104 11.73 -8.15 12.65
C ARG A 104 11.69 -8.90 13.98
N ARG A 105 12.70 -8.74 14.84
CA ARG A 105 12.74 -9.37 16.17
C ARG A 105 11.56 -8.94 17.04
N GLN A 106 11.17 -7.66 16.98
CA GLN A 106 10.01 -7.17 17.73
C GLN A 106 8.71 -7.81 17.27
N TYR A 107 8.50 -7.95 15.96
CA TYR A 107 7.31 -8.60 15.40
C TYR A 107 7.33 -10.12 15.64
N ASP A 108 8.48 -10.78 15.48
CA ASP A 108 8.65 -12.20 15.78
C ASP A 108 8.30 -12.52 17.27
N ALA A 109 8.66 -11.64 18.20
CA ALA A 109 8.31 -11.77 19.61
C ALA A 109 6.80 -11.66 19.89
N GLN A 110 6.04 -11.07 18.96
CA GLN A 110 4.57 -10.95 19.01
C GLN A 110 3.87 -12.07 18.21
N GLY A 111 4.62 -13.05 17.70
CA GLY A 111 4.10 -14.10 16.82
C GLY A 111 3.81 -13.63 15.38
N GLU A 112 4.25 -12.44 15.02
CA GLU A 112 4.04 -11.85 13.69
C GLU A 112 5.32 -11.88 12.85
N LYS A 113 5.19 -12.08 11.54
CA LYS A 113 6.32 -12.15 10.62
C LYS A 113 6.42 -10.89 9.77
N LEU A 114 7.42 -10.05 10.07
CA LEU A 114 7.71 -8.88 9.26
C LEU A 114 8.55 -9.25 8.04
N VAL A 115 7.98 -9.06 6.87
CA VAL A 115 8.62 -9.25 5.56
C VAL A 115 8.36 -8.03 4.67
N LEU A 116 9.06 -7.95 3.53
CA LEU A 116 8.85 -6.82 2.60
C LEU A 116 7.39 -6.74 2.09
N TYR A 117 6.72 -7.87 1.97
CA TYR A 117 5.30 -7.94 1.62
C TYR A 117 4.38 -7.28 2.65
N SER A 118 4.83 -7.12 3.90
CA SER A 118 4.07 -6.43 4.95
C SER A 118 3.81 -4.95 4.60
N CYS A 119 4.63 -4.35 3.73
CA CYS A 119 4.38 -2.99 3.21
C CYS A 119 3.07 -2.92 2.41
N GLY A 120 2.80 -3.94 1.59
CA GLY A 120 1.53 -4.05 0.86
C GLY A 120 0.33 -4.23 1.80
N HIS A 121 0.49 -5.02 2.85
CA HIS A 121 -0.53 -5.15 3.90
C HIS A 121 -0.77 -3.82 4.61
N GLY A 122 0.29 -3.06 4.92
CA GLY A 122 0.17 -1.71 5.50
C GLY A 122 -0.59 -0.74 4.60
N TYR A 123 -0.39 -0.80 3.28
CA TYR A 123 -1.20 -0.02 2.34
C TYR A 123 -2.68 -0.43 2.38
N ALA A 124 -2.97 -1.72 2.34
CA ALA A 124 -4.33 -2.23 2.40
C ALA A 124 -5.02 -1.90 3.74
N HIS A 125 -4.30 -1.98 4.85
CA HIS A 125 -4.80 -1.55 6.16
C HIS A 125 -5.21 -0.07 6.14
N ARG A 126 -4.33 0.82 5.65
CA ARG A 126 -4.68 2.25 5.52
C ARG A 126 -5.89 2.47 4.62
N ALA A 127 -5.99 1.71 3.54
CA ALA A 127 -7.12 1.82 2.63
C ALA A 127 -8.44 1.38 3.26
N HIS A 128 -8.46 0.25 3.93
CA HIS A 128 -9.70 -0.34 4.46
C HIS A 128 -10.09 0.24 5.81
N VAL A 129 -9.14 0.29 6.75
CA VAL A 129 -9.42 0.66 8.14
C VAL A 129 -9.46 2.18 8.31
N ILE A 130 -8.46 2.88 7.76
CA ILE A 130 -8.36 4.34 7.94
C ILE A 130 -9.14 5.08 6.85
N GLY A 131 -9.02 4.64 5.61
CA GLY A 131 -9.60 5.29 4.43
C GLY A 131 -11.01 4.84 4.07
N ASP A 132 -11.52 3.80 4.73
CA ASP A 132 -12.87 3.26 4.56
C ASP A 132 -13.19 2.91 3.08
N LEU A 133 -12.17 2.45 2.36
CA LEU A 133 -12.32 2.11 0.94
C LEU A 133 -12.83 0.68 0.77
N PRO A 134 -13.81 0.46 -0.12
CA PRO A 134 -14.34 -0.88 -0.38
C PRO A 134 -13.24 -1.85 -0.85
N PRO A 135 -13.25 -3.11 -0.41
CA PRO A 135 -12.24 -4.11 -0.78
C PRO A 135 -12.03 -4.27 -2.29
N LYS A 136 -13.09 -4.17 -3.07
CA LYS A 136 -13.04 -4.24 -4.53
C LYS A 136 -12.23 -3.08 -5.14
N VAL A 137 -12.36 -1.88 -4.58
CA VAL A 137 -11.63 -0.68 -5.00
C VAL A 137 -10.14 -0.81 -4.67
N VAL A 138 -9.83 -1.28 -3.47
CA VAL A 138 -8.45 -1.48 -3.02
C VAL A 138 -7.76 -2.58 -3.82
N ALA A 139 -8.44 -3.71 -4.05
CA ALA A 139 -7.94 -4.80 -4.88
C ALA A 139 -7.60 -4.32 -6.30
N ALA A 140 -8.45 -3.47 -6.90
CA ALA A 140 -8.18 -2.87 -8.20
C ALA A 140 -6.96 -1.93 -8.16
N ALA A 141 -6.87 -1.08 -7.13
CA ALA A 141 -5.76 -0.13 -6.97
C ALA A 141 -4.41 -0.84 -6.78
N MET A 142 -4.38 -1.93 -6.03
CA MET A 142 -3.16 -2.73 -5.79
C MET A 142 -2.81 -3.67 -6.95
N GLY A 143 -3.64 -3.77 -7.99
CA GLY A 143 -3.43 -4.73 -9.08
C GLY A 143 -3.51 -6.19 -8.62
N THR A 144 -4.25 -6.44 -7.55
CA THR A 144 -4.46 -7.79 -7.01
C THR A 144 -5.62 -8.51 -7.71
N MET A 145 -6.11 -7.98 -8.83
CA MET A 145 -7.21 -8.56 -9.61
C MET A 145 -6.94 -9.99 -10.13
N GLY A 146 -5.71 -10.50 -9.99
CA GLY A 146 -5.40 -11.92 -10.15
C GLY A 146 -5.76 -12.79 -8.93
N HIS A 147 -6.07 -12.18 -7.79
CA HIS A 147 -6.66 -12.85 -6.65
C HIS A 147 -8.16 -12.51 -6.62
N SER A 148 -8.99 -13.49 -6.25
CA SER A 148 -10.43 -13.20 -6.05
C SER A 148 -10.58 -12.17 -4.93
N VAL A 149 -11.65 -11.37 -4.96
CA VAL A 149 -12.01 -10.48 -3.84
C VAL A 149 -12.06 -11.26 -2.53
N GLN A 150 -12.45 -12.53 -2.58
CA GLN A 150 -12.43 -13.47 -1.44
C GLN A 150 -11.03 -13.66 -0.85
N THR A 151 -10.00 -13.85 -1.68
CA THR A 151 -8.61 -13.98 -1.18
C THR A 151 -8.15 -12.68 -0.53
N HIS A 152 -8.55 -11.55 -1.09
CA HIS A 152 -8.25 -10.23 -0.51
C HIS A 152 -8.96 -10.05 0.83
N LEU A 153 -10.26 -10.35 0.89
CA LEU A 153 -11.04 -10.30 2.13
C LEU A 153 -10.47 -11.24 3.21
N ALA A 154 -10.16 -12.49 2.86
CA ALA A 154 -9.56 -13.44 3.79
C ALA A 154 -8.22 -12.95 4.38
N ALA A 155 -7.41 -12.25 3.58
CA ALA A 155 -6.15 -11.69 4.07
C ALA A 155 -6.33 -10.51 5.02
N TYR A 156 -7.43 -9.77 4.91
CA TYR A 156 -7.64 -8.50 5.62
C TYR A 156 -8.79 -8.51 6.64
N SER A 157 -9.65 -9.55 6.65
CA SER A 157 -10.74 -9.68 7.62
C SER A 157 -10.27 -9.68 9.08
N ARG A 158 -9.04 -10.11 9.35
CA ARG A 158 -8.45 -10.09 10.70
C ARG A 158 -8.32 -8.69 11.31
N TRP A 159 -8.47 -7.63 10.51
CA TRP A 159 -8.42 -6.24 10.98
C TRP A 159 -9.81 -5.64 11.22
N CYS A 160 -10.87 -6.41 11.01
CA CYS A 160 -12.24 -6.01 11.29
C CYS A 160 -12.62 -6.49 12.72
N GLY A 161 -12.00 -5.92 13.72
CA GLY A 161 -12.44 -6.05 15.12
C GLY A 161 -13.69 -5.21 15.37
N ASP A 162 -14.36 -5.45 16.51
CA ASP A 162 -15.61 -4.74 16.85
C ASP A 162 -15.41 -3.23 16.88
N ASP A 163 -14.28 -2.74 17.37
CA ASP A 163 -13.89 -1.33 17.38
C ASP A 163 -13.84 -0.72 15.97
N VAL A 164 -13.32 -1.48 14.99
CA VAL A 164 -13.26 -1.04 13.58
C VAL A 164 -14.65 -1.02 12.96
N VAL A 165 -15.51 -1.96 13.32
CA VAL A 165 -16.91 -2.03 12.85
C VAL A 165 -17.68 -0.83 13.41
N ASP A 166 -17.59 -0.58 14.71
CA ASP A 166 -18.28 0.53 15.38
C ASP A 166 -17.87 1.88 14.79
N ASP A 167 -16.58 2.10 14.60
CA ASP A 167 -16.06 3.31 13.97
C ASP A 167 -16.56 3.49 12.52
N ALA A 168 -16.64 2.40 11.76
CA ALA A 168 -17.14 2.45 10.39
C ALA A 168 -18.62 2.83 10.35
N PHE A 169 -19.44 2.26 11.25
CA PHE A 169 -20.85 2.59 11.37
C PHE A 169 -21.06 4.04 11.82
N ALA A 170 -20.34 4.52 12.82
CA ALA A 170 -20.41 5.92 13.27
C ALA A 170 -20.07 6.90 12.13
N ARG A 171 -19.05 6.59 11.30
CA ARG A 171 -18.74 7.41 10.12
C ARG A 171 -19.82 7.34 9.05
N ALA A 172 -20.45 6.19 8.84
CA ALA A 172 -21.53 6.01 7.89
C ALA A 172 -22.79 6.78 8.33
N GLU A 173 -23.17 6.69 9.58
CA GLU A 173 -24.28 7.44 10.18
C GLU A 173 -24.10 8.95 10.03
N LYS A 174 -22.89 9.45 10.32
CA LYS A 174 -22.57 10.87 10.14
C LYS A 174 -22.71 11.31 8.69
N ARG A 175 -22.27 10.51 7.73
CA ARG A 175 -22.42 10.82 6.29
C ARG A 175 -23.89 10.82 5.87
N LEU A 176 -24.64 9.78 6.21
CA LEU A 176 -26.05 9.67 5.88
C LEU A 176 -26.90 10.72 6.59
N GLY A 177 -26.55 11.08 7.83
CA GLY A 177 -27.24 12.15 8.58
C GLY A 177 -27.00 13.55 8.00
N GLN A 178 -25.91 13.78 7.28
CA GLN A 178 -25.62 15.05 6.60
C GLN A 178 -26.44 15.22 5.31
N ASP A 179 -26.89 14.11 4.70
CA ASP A 179 -27.69 14.12 3.48
C ASP A 179 -29.21 14.23 3.77
N LEU A 180 -29.63 14.18 5.03
CA LEU A 180 -31.02 14.40 5.39
C LEU A 180 -31.31 15.91 5.39
N PRO A 181 -32.35 16.38 4.63
CA PRO A 181 -32.76 17.77 4.70
C PRO A 181 -33.15 18.09 6.14
N ALA A 182 -32.72 19.24 6.64
CA ALA A 182 -33.11 19.73 7.95
C ALA A 182 -34.63 19.64 8.06
N GLN A 183 -35.15 18.79 8.93
CA GLN A 183 -36.56 18.75 9.23
C GLN A 183 -36.92 20.10 9.81
N ASN A 184 -37.65 20.91 9.03
CA ASN A 184 -38.21 22.14 9.51
C ASN A 184 -39.13 21.79 10.69
N SER A 185 -38.62 21.98 11.90
CA SER A 185 -39.48 22.06 13.09
C SER A 185 -40.24 23.37 13.03
N ALA A 186 -41.30 23.39 12.22
CA ALA A 186 -42.33 24.39 12.32
C ALA A 186 -43.39 23.82 13.28
N ALA A 187 -43.39 24.36 14.48
CA ALA A 187 -44.51 24.32 15.39
C ALA A 187 -44.78 25.75 15.83
#